data_42f64a170eb190ef4c7c6d44282b5752
#
_entry.id   42f64a170eb190ef4c7c6d44282b5752
#
_cell.length_a   1.000
_cell.length_b   1.000
_cell.length_c   1.000
_cell.angle_alpha   90.00
_cell.angle_beta   90.00
_cell.angle_gamma   90.00
#
_symmetry.space_group_name_H-M   'P 1'
#
loop_
_entity.id
_entity.type
_entity.pdbx_description
1 polymer ?
#
loop_
_entity_poly.entity_id
_entity_poly.type
_entity_poly.pdbx_seq_one_letter_code
_entity_poly.pdbx_strand_id
1 'polypeptide(L)'
;MADESSGQEKSEAPTSRRIQEARKKGDVAKSMEVPSAAVLLAGLLTLYAASDFMMGRFFLLLRHYLGNLHTFQITPGNMPALTRESMFEAVIIVAPLMAVIFIVALASNYAQVGVLFTAEKLTPKFDKIDPIQGFSRLFSKQTLANVVKSIAKLAIIGYVSYTEVMKALPGILPLMDQEPIVILAFMSRVAFWIFLKSALIIAVLAAMDYAFQRWQFMEKMKMTKQEIKDEAKQTEGDPHVKGRIRSIQMQMARQRMMSEVPKADVVITNPTRLAIALRYDALAMAAPMVLAKGAGVIAQKIREIAEEHSIPLVEDKPLAQALYKSVGLGETIPENLFQTVAEVLAYVYNIKRKRA
;
A
#
# COMPACT_ATOMS: atom_id res chain seq x y z
N MET A 1 -18.39 10.75 13.74
CA MET A 1 -17.85 11.34 14.98
C MET A 1 -17.02 10.27 15.63
N ALA A 2 -15.74 10.29 15.41
CA ALA A 2 -14.81 9.35 16.04
C ALA A 2 -13.57 10.15 16.43
N ASP A 3 -13.26 10.08 17.72
CA ASP A 3 -12.03 10.41 18.41
C ASP A 3 -11.50 11.86 18.35
N GLU A 4 -12.22 12.75 19.02
CA GLU A 4 -11.64 13.93 19.68
C GLU A 4 -11.08 13.61 21.09
N SER A 5 -10.66 12.38 21.34
CA SER A 5 -10.28 11.96 22.71
C SER A 5 -8.86 12.31 23.13
N SER A 6 -8.03 12.89 22.28
CA SER A 6 -6.76 13.51 22.69
C SER A 6 -6.69 14.90 22.11
N GLY A 7 -6.62 15.94 22.94
CA GLY A 7 -6.51 17.35 22.55
C GLY A 7 -5.23 17.70 21.78
N GLN A 8 -4.68 16.77 21.01
CA GLN A 8 -3.54 16.97 20.14
C GLN A 8 -4.01 17.18 18.70
N GLU A 9 -3.59 18.29 18.12
CA GLU A 9 -3.83 18.58 16.70
C GLU A 9 -3.15 17.54 15.79
N LYS A 10 -3.92 17.06 14.80
CA LYS A 10 -3.41 16.15 13.75
C LYS A 10 -2.62 16.94 12.73
N SER A 11 -1.33 17.15 13.00
CA SER A 11 -0.42 17.97 12.19
C SER A 11 0.50 17.14 11.28
N GLU A 12 0.73 15.87 11.58
CA GLU A 12 1.73 15.05 10.91
C GLU A 12 1.15 14.37 9.65
N ALA A 13 1.99 14.20 8.63
CA ALA A 13 1.61 13.49 7.42
C ALA A 13 1.29 12.02 7.71
N PRO A 14 0.29 11.43 7.01
CA PRO A 14 -0.06 10.03 7.22
C PRO A 14 1.07 9.09 6.79
N THR A 15 1.28 8.02 7.55
CA THR A 15 2.21 6.96 7.19
C THR A 15 1.69 6.15 5.98
N SER A 16 2.61 5.46 5.30
CA SER A 16 2.22 4.54 4.20
C SER A 16 1.28 3.43 4.67
N ARG A 17 1.45 2.96 5.91
CA ARG A 17 0.58 1.96 6.54
C ARG A 17 -0.84 2.50 6.72
N ARG A 18 -0.99 3.70 7.28
CA ARG A 18 -2.31 4.36 7.45
C ARG A 18 -3.05 4.49 6.12
N ILE A 19 -2.34 4.92 5.06
CA ILE A 19 -2.91 5.02 3.71
C ILE A 19 -3.33 3.64 3.17
N GLN A 20 -2.51 2.60 3.37
CA GLN A 20 -2.84 1.24 2.95
C GLN A 20 -4.02 0.66 3.72
N GLU A 21 -4.13 0.90 5.02
CA GLU A 21 -5.26 0.48 5.83
C GLU A 21 -6.56 1.18 5.39
N ALA A 22 -6.53 2.49 5.14
CA ALA A 22 -7.66 3.21 4.57
C ALA A 22 -8.07 2.62 3.21
N ARG A 23 -7.08 2.31 2.35
CA ARG A 23 -7.33 1.67 1.06
C ARG A 23 -7.96 0.28 1.20
N LYS A 24 -7.48 -0.55 2.14
CA LYS A 24 -8.09 -1.87 2.43
C LYS A 24 -9.54 -1.76 2.87
N LYS A 25 -9.88 -0.72 3.63
CA LYS A 25 -11.27 -0.39 4.02
C LYS A 25 -12.09 0.23 2.88
N GLY A 26 -11.47 0.43 1.71
CA GLY A 26 -12.12 1.02 0.54
C GLY A 26 -12.20 2.55 0.58
N ASP A 27 -11.51 3.20 1.51
CA ASP A 27 -11.45 4.66 1.57
C ASP A 27 -10.29 5.15 0.73
N VAL A 28 -10.63 5.84 -0.37
CA VAL A 28 -9.71 6.34 -1.38
C VAL A 28 -10.13 7.73 -1.84
N ALA A 29 -9.16 8.54 -2.28
CA ALA A 29 -9.47 9.81 -2.93
C ALA A 29 -10.07 9.53 -4.31
N LYS A 30 -11.32 9.93 -4.51
CA LYS A 30 -12.06 9.72 -5.75
C LYS A 30 -12.91 10.96 -6.07
N SER A 31 -12.82 11.43 -7.31
CA SER A 31 -13.76 12.40 -7.87
C SER A 31 -14.71 11.70 -8.84
N MET A 32 -15.99 11.98 -8.72
CA MET A 32 -17.02 11.50 -9.68
C MET A 32 -17.02 12.31 -10.97
N GLU A 33 -16.43 13.49 -10.94
CA GLU A 33 -16.38 14.41 -12.09
C GLU A 33 -15.40 13.93 -13.19
N VAL A 34 -14.29 13.29 -12.78
CA VAL A 34 -13.26 12.82 -13.72
C VAL A 34 -13.79 11.77 -14.71
N PRO A 35 -14.45 10.67 -14.27
CA PRO A 35 -15.05 9.73 -15.20
C PRO A 35 -16.11 10.39 -16.10
N SER A 36 -16.92 11.30 -15.53
CA SER A 36 -17.96 12.00 -16.30
C SER A 36 -17.37 12.86 -17.41
N ALA A 37 -16.33 13.65 -17.11
CA ALA A 37 -15.62 14.46 -18.09
C ALA A 37 -14.93 13.60 -19.16
N ALA A 38 -14.27 12.52 -18.75
CA ALA A 38 -13.58 11.62 -19.66
C ALA A 38 -14.55 10.94 -20.64
N VAL A 39 -15.69 10.45 -20.15
CA VAL A 39 -16.73 9.81 -20.98
C VAL A 39 -17.37 10.81 -21.93
N LEU A 40 -17.66 12.05 -21.49
CA LEU A 40 -18.21 13.09 -22.36
C LEU A 40 -17.24 13.45 -23.50
N LEU A 41 -15.97 13.69 -23.19
CA LEU A 41 -14.96 13.99 -24.21
C LEU A 41 -14.75 12.83 -25.18
N ALA A 42 -14.60 11.61 -24.65
CA ALA A 42 -14.39 10.43 -25.47
C ALA A 42 -15.61 10.12 -26.33
N GLY A 43 -16.82 10.25 -25.79
CA GLY A 43 -18.06 10.08 -26.52
C GLY A 43 -18.18 11.09 -27.67
N LEU A 44 -17.92 12.37 -27.41
CA LEU A 44 -17.96 13.41 -28.43
C LEU A 44 -16.91 13.18 -29.54
N LEU A 45 -15.70 12.85 -29.18
CA LEU A 45 -14.63 12.55 -30.15
C LEU A 45 -14.93 11.31 -30.95
N THR A 46 -15.55 10.30 -30.35
CA THR A 46 -16.00 9.09 -31.08
C THR A 46 -17.11 9.40 -32.03
N LEU A 47 -18.12 10.18 -31.63
CA LEU A 47 -19.20 10.63 -32.53
C LEU A 47 -18.64 11.40 -33.71
N TYR A 48 -17.63 12.26 -33.49
CA TYR A 48 -16.97 12.98 -34.56
C TYR A 48 -16.18 12.05 -35.50
N ALA A 49 -15.33 11.20 -34.94
CA ALA A 49 -14.42 10.33 -35.69
C ALA A 49 -15.15 9.18 -36.41
N ALA A 50 -16.24 8.66 -35.83
CA ALA A 50 -17.04 7.58 -36.40
C ALA A 50 -18.29 8.08 -37.17
N SER A 51 -18.44 9.41 -37.32
CA SER A 51 -19.62 10.01 -37.96
C SER A 51 -19.94 9.40 -39.32
N ASP A 52 -18.93 9.30 -40.19
CA ASP A 52 -19.12 8.77 -41.56
C ASP A 52 -19.55 7.30 -41.55
N PHE A 53 -18.96 6.50 -40.67
CA PHE A 53 -19.35 5.10 -40.51
C PHE A 53 -20.80 4.99 -39.98
N MET A 54 -21.11 5.71 -38.91
CA MET A 54 -22.43 5.65 -38.27
C MET A 54 -23.53 6.17 -39.20
N MET A 55 -23.29 7.32 -39.80
CA MET A 55 -24.25 7.92 -40.76
C MET A 55 -24.40 7.08 -42.01
N GLY A 56 -23.31 6.57 -42.58
CA GLY A 56 -23.35 5.68 -43.74
C GLY A 56 -24.18 4.42 -43.49
N ARG A 57 -23.97 3.76 -42.36
CA ARG A 57 -24.77 2.59 -41.94
C ARG A 57 -26.23 2.95 -41.71
N PHE A 58 -26.48 4.07 -41.04
CA PHE A 58 -27.83 4.54 -40.76
C PHE A 58 -28.59 4.85 -42.04
N PHE A 59 -27.96 5.53 -43.01
CA PHE A 59 -28.59 5.78 -44.34
C PHE A 59 -28.82 4.50 -45.12
N LEU A 60 -27.92 3.53 -45.05
CA LEU A 60 -28.14 2.21 -45.70
C LEU A 60 -29.35 1.50 -45.08
N LEU A 61 -29.50 1.54 -43.76
CA LEU A 61 -30.64 0.97 -43.04
C LEU A 61 -31.95 1.65 -43.46
N LEU A 62 -31.98 2.99 -43.46
CA LEU A 62 -33.14 3.76 -43.89
C LEU A 62 -33.50 3.45 -45.37
N ARG A 63 -32.52 3.43 -46.26
CA ARG A 63 -32.73 3.14 -47.68
C ARG A 63 -33.26 1.71 -47.87
N HIS A 64 -32.79 0.75 -47.11
CA HIS A 64 -33.28 -0.63 -47.18
C HIS A 64 -34.76 -0.72 -46.84
N TYR A 65 -35.18 -0.09 -45.74
CA TYR A 65 -36.60 -0.14 -45.34
C TYR A 65 -37.48 0.81 -46.12
N LEU A 66 -37.11 2.07 -46.28
CA LEU A 66 -37.94 3.08 -46.95
C LEU A 66 -37.97 2.88 -48.47
N GLY A 67 -36.86 2.47 -49.08
CA GLY A 67 -36.78 2.23 -50.54
C GLY A 67 -37.55 1.00 -51.00
N ASN A 68 -37.78 0.05 -50.10
CA ASN A 68 -38.46 -1.20 -50.42
C ASN A 68 -39.87 -1.32 -49.80
N LEU A 69 -40.43 -0.22 -49.30
CA LEU A 69 -41.72 -0.23 -48.60
C LEU A 69 -42.83 -0.94 -49.40
N HIS A 70 -42.82 -0.84 -50.71
CA HIS A 70 -43.82 -1.45 -51.61
C HIS A 70 -43.67 -2.98 -51.71
N THR A 71 -42.54 -3.54 -51.40
CA THR A 71 -42.25 -4.99 -51.43
C THR A 71 -42.30 -5.62 -50.03
N PHE A 72 -42.25 -4.83 -48.97
CA PHE A 72 -42.28 -5.33 -47.61
C PHE A 72 -43.69 -5.80 -47.22
N GLN A 73 -43.87 -7.11 -47.14
CA GLN A 73 -45.08 -7.70 -46.55
C GLN A 73 -44.76 -8.07 -45.10
N ILE A 74 -45.28 -7.30 -44.17
CA ILE A 74 -45.14 -7.58 -42.75
C ILE A 74 -46.15 -8.66 -42.36
N THR A 75 -45.64 -9.87 -42.08
CA THR A 75 -46.44 -11.01 -41.63
C THR A 75 -45.96 -11.45 -40.22
N PRO A 76 -46.84 -12.10 -39.43
CA PRO A 76 -46.43 -12.64 -38.14
C PRO A 76 -45.20 -13.59 -38.20
N GLY A 77 -45.01 -14.25 -39.35
CA GLY A 77 -43.91 -15.19 -39.57
C GLY A 77 -42.56 -14.54 -39.83
N ASN A 78 -42.49 -13.36 -40.53
CA ASN A 78 -41.23 -12.66 -40.84
C ASN A 78 -40.90 -11.52 -39.87
N MET A 79 -41.84 -11.07 -39.03
CA MET A 79 -41.66 -10.01 -38.05
C MET A 79 -40.47 -10.26 -37.11
N PRO A 80 -40.26 -11.48 -36.52
CA PRO A 80 -39.12 -11.72 -35.65
C PRO A 80 -37.78 -11.62 -36.38
N ALA A 81 -37.71 -12.01 -37.66
CA ALA A 81 -36.49 -11.93 -38.46
C ALA A 81 -36.14 -10.46 -38.77
N LEU A 82 -37.12 -9.67 -39.20
CA LEU A 82 -36.97 -8.23 -39.48
C LEU A 82 -36.55 -7.46 -38.23
N THR A 83 -37.17 -7.76 -37.09
CA THR A 83 -36.79 -7.12 -35.79
C THR A 83 -35.38 -7.45 -35.42
N ARG A 84 -34.97 -8.71 -35.52
CA ARG A 84 -33.58 -9.15 -35.17
C ARG A 84 -32.57 -8.46 -36.10
N GLU A 85 -32.80 -8.38 -37.40
CA GLU A 85 -31.93 -7.74 -38.36
C GLU A 85 -31.79 -6.25 -38.07
N SER A 86 -32.91 -5.54 -37.87
CA SER A 86 -32.90 -4.12 -37.51
C SER A 86 -32.16 -3.84 -36.20
N MET A 87 -32.37 -4.67 -35.17
CA MET A 87 -31.68 -4.56 -33.91
C MET A 87 -30.18 -4.82 -34.06
N PHE A 88 -29.77 -5.80 -34.86
CA PHE A 88 -28.36 -6.10 -35.09
C PHE A 88 -27.64 -4.94 -35.78
N GLU A 89 -28.25 -4.37 -36.83
CA GLU A 89 -27.70 -3.18 -37.50
C GLU A 89 -27.66 -1.96 -36.56
N ALA A 90 -28.68 -1.73 -35.75
CA ALA A 90 -28.67 -0.66 -34.74
C ALA A 90 -27.53 -0.84 -33.74
N VAL A 91 -27.28 -2.06 -33.29
CA VAL A 91 -26.14 -2.37 -32.40
C VAL A 91 -24.80 -2.07 -33.09
N ILE A 92 -24.63 -2.46 -34.36
CA ILE A 92 -23.41 -2.17 -35.13
C ILE A 92 -23.18 -0.66 -35.27
N ILE A 93 -24.23 0.11 -35.55
CA ILE A 93 -24.14 1.57 -35.65
C ILE A 93 -23.64 2.21 -34.34
N VAL A 94 -24.15 1.75 -33.18
CA VAL A 94 -23.85 2.33 -31.88
C VAL A 94 -22.61 1.69 -31.22
N ALA A 95 -22.17 0.52 -31.68
CA ALA A 95 -21.07 -0.24 -31.07
C ALA A 95 -19.77 0.54 -30.88
N PRO A 96 -19.27 1.35 -31.82
CA PRO A 96 -18.05 2.12 -31.62
C PRO A 96 -18.16 3.09 -30.44
N LEU A 97 -19.31 3.77 -30.35
CA LEU A 97 -19.57 4.71 -29.27
C LEU A 97 -19.63 3.98 -27.89
N MET A 98 -20.41 2.90 -27.84
CA MET A 98 -20.57 2.11 -26.59
C MET A 98 -19.25 1.50 -26.14
N ALA A 99 -18.43 0.98 -27.05
CA ALA A 99 -17.14 0.38 -26.76
C ALA A 99 -16.19 1.41 -26.17
N VAL A 100 -16.06 2.59 -26.79
CA VAL A 100 -15.17 3.66 -26.30
C VAL A 100 -15.63 4.19 -24.94
N ILE A 101 -16.93 4.45 -24.77
CA ILE A 101 -17.51 4.89 -23.49
C ILE A 101 -17.21 3.87 -22.38
N PHE A 102 -17.42 2.59 -22.66
CA PHE A 102 -17.15 1.51 -21.70
C PHE A 102 -15.68 1.45 -21.30
N ILE A 103 -14.77 1.46 -22.30
CA ILE A 103 -13.32 1.42 -22.05
C ILE A 103 -12.87 2.65 -21.24
N VAL A 104 -13.31 3.84 -21.64
CA VAL A 104 -12.91 5.09 -20.96
C VAL A 104 -13.51 5.18 -19.56
N ALA A 105 -14.74 4.72 -19.35
CA ALA A 105 -15.35 4.67 -18.03
C ALA A 105 -14.59 3.73 -17.09
N LEU A 106 -14.16 2.56 -17.56
CA LEU A 106 -13.31 1.65 -16.80
C LEU A 106 -11.93 2.26 -16.54
N ALA A 107 -11.27 2.75 -17.58
CA ALA A 107 -9.92 3.30 -17.51
C ALA A 107 -9.84 4.49 -16.56
N SER A 108 -10.80 5.42 -16.61
CA SER A 108 -10.83 6.61 -15.76
C SER A 108 -11.06 6.28 -14.28
N ASN A 109 -11.88 5.29 -13.97
CA ASN A 109 -12.05 4.80 -12.61
C ASN A 109 -10.80 4.06 -12.11
N TYR A 110 -10.22 3.20 -12.97
CA TYR A 110 -9.01 2.47 -12.67
C TYR A 110 -7.80 3.42 -12.45
N ALA A 111 -7.67 4.45 -13.25
CA ALA A 111 -6.59 5.45 -13.12
C ALA A 111 -6.65 6.21 -11.79
N GLN A 112 -7.84 6.45 -11.23
CA GLN A 112 -7.99 7.13 -9.94
C GLN A 112 -7.71 6.22 -8.74
N VAL A 113 -8.22 4.99 -8.75
CA VAL A 113 -8.30 4.12 -7.58
C VAL A 113 -7.37 2.90 -7.69
N GLY A 114 -7.04 2.50 -8.93
CA GLY A 114 -6.38 1.23 -9.22
C GLY A 114 -7.30 0.03 -8.96
N VAL A 115 -6.72 -1.17 -8.95
CA VAL A 115 -7.46 -2.38 -8.53
C VAL A 115 -7.67 -2.34 -7.03
N LEU A 116 -8.92 -2.33 -6.62
CA LEU A 116 -9.32 -2.37 -5.21
C LEU A 116 -10.44 -3.38 -5.04
N PHE A 117 -10.15 -4.46 -4.33
CA PHE A 117 -11.13 -5.47 -3.94
C PHE A 117 -11.33 -5.39 -2.42
N THR A 118 -12.51 -4.97 -1.98
CA THR A 118 -12.85 -4.94 -0.55
C THR A 118 -14.30 -5.40 -0.34
N ALA A 119 -14.47 -6.37 0.53
CA ALA A 119 -15.79 -6.84 0.97
C ALA A 119 -16.35 -5.96 2.10
N GLU A 120 -15.53 -5.14 2.76
CA GLU A 120 -15.93 -4.40 3.95
C GLU A 120 -17.00 -3.33 3.67
N LYS A 121 -17.04 -2.79 2.45
CA LYS A 121 -18.10 -1.84 2.03
C LYS A 121 -19.40 -2.51 1.63
N LEU A 122 -19.37 -3.82 1.37
CA LEU A 122 -20.56 -4.60 1.00
C LEU A 122 -21.32 -5.08 2.25
N THR A 123 -20.69 -5.06 3.42
CA THR A 123 -21.38 -5.41 4.68
C THR A 123 -22.45 -4.38 5.00
N PRO A 124 -23.71 -4.78 5.23
CA PRO A 124 -24.77 -3.88 5.58
C PRO A 124 -24.48 -3.23 6.94
N LYS A 125 -24.40 -1.90 6.96
CA LYS A 125 -24.23 -1.10 8.19
C LYS A 125 -25.57 -0.45 8.50
N PHE A 126 -26.31 -1.00 9.44
CA PHE A 126 -27.64 -0.52 9.83
C PHE A 126 -27.63 0.94 10.31
N ASP A 127 -26.52 1.41 10.89
CA ASP A 127 -26.33 2.80 11.28
C ASP A 127 -26.43 3.81 10.11
N LYS A 128 -26.30 3.33 8.86
CA LYS A 128 -26.44 4.19 7.67
C LYS A 128 -27.88 4.33 7.19
N ILE A 129 -28.79 3.53 7.72
CA ILE A 129 -30.20 3.48 7.32
C ILE A 129 -31.06 4.36 8.21
N ASP A 130 -30.48 5.01 9.22
CA ASP A 130 -31.20 5.94 10.11
C ASP A 130 -31.71 7.16 9.31
N PRO A 131 -33.04 7.33 9.20
CA PRO A 131 -33.66 8.43 8.45
C PRO A 131 -33.35 9.81 9.04
N ILE A 132 -33.17 9.91 10.36
CA ILE A 132 -32.90 11.19 11.05
C ILE A 132 -31.47 11.65 10.71
N GLN A 133 -30.53 10.76 10.76
CA GLN A 133 -29.14 11.07 10.34
C GLN A 133 -29.05 11.31 8.82
N GLY A 134 -29.86 10.61 8.02
CA GLY A 134 -29.98 10.84 6.58
C GLY A 134 -30.45 12.26 6.28
N PHE A 135 -31.50 12.72 6.96
CA PHE A 135 -32.02 14.07 6.78
C PHE A 135 -31.02 15.16 7.19
N SER A 136 -30.31 14.98 8.31
CA SER A 136 -29.29 15.94 8.76
C SER A 136 -28.09 16.04 7.78
N ARG A 137 -27.77 14.96 7.07
CA ARG A 137 -26.70 14.95 6.04
C ARG A 137 -27.09 15.78 4.82
N LEU A 138 -28.37 15.88 4.46
CA LEU A 138 -28.84 16.71 3.34
C LEU A 138 -28.54 18.20 3.57
N PHE A 139 -28.55 18.65 4.83
CA PHE A 139 -28.24 20.02 5.22
C PHE A 139 -26.79 20.21 5.71
N SER A 140 -25.93 19.26 5.43
CA SER A 140 -24.52 19.38 5.79
C SER A 140 -23.81 20.46 4.96
N LYS A 141 -22.77 21.10 5.55
CA LYS A 141 -21.91 22.08 4.84
C LYS A 141 -21.33 21.49 3.53
N GLN A 142 -21.08 20.18 3.52
CA GLN A 142 -20.55 19.49 2.34
C GLN A 142 -21.60 19.37 1.24
N THR A 143 -22.85 19.06 1.58
CA THR A 143 -23.96 19.01 0.62
C THR A 143 -24.23 20.39 0.03
N LEU A 144 -24.26 21.43 0.86
CA LEU A 144 -24.45 22.81 0.39
C LEU A 144 -23.31 23.21 -0.59
N ALA A 145 -22.05 22.91 -0.26
CA ALA A 145 -20.93 23.16 -1.16
C ALA A 145 -21.08 22.44 -2.50
N ASN A 146 -21.57 21.19 -2.50
CA ASN A 146 -21.83 20.44 -3.72
C ASN A 146 -22.96 21.05 -4.56
N VAL A 147 -24.03 21.54 -3.93
CA VAL A 147 -25.11 22.27 -4.62
C VAL A 147 -24.58 23.52 -5.28
N VAL A 148 -23.79 24.34 -4.57
CA VAL A 148 -23.18 25.57 -5.12
C VAL A 148 -22.28 25.23 -6.32
N LYS A 149 -21.43 24.20 -6.21
CA LYS A 149 -20.60 23.72 -7.34
C LYS A 149 -21.45 23.29 -8.54
N SER A 150 -22.58 22.61 -8.31
CA SER A 150 -23.47 22.15 -9.38
C SER A 150 -24.17 23.32 -10.08
N ILE A 151 -24.65 24.31 -9.32
CA ILE A 151 -25.23 25.52 -9.88
C ILE A 151 -24.20 26.31 -10.68
N ALA A 152 -22.98 26.48 -10.17
CA ALA A 152 -21.91 27.17 -10.88
C ALA A 152 -21.56 26.47 -12.20
N LYS A 153 -21.47 25.13 -12.22
CA LYS A 153 -21.28 24.35 -13.47
C LYS A 153 -22.40 24.59 -14.47
N LEU A 154 -23.63 24.53 -14.01
CA LEU A 154 -24.80 24.75 -14.88
C LEU A 154 -24.78 26.17 -15.47
N ALA A 155 -24.45 27.18 -14.67
CA ALA A 155 -24.37 28.57 -15.13
C ALA A 155 -23.24 28.76 -16.18
N ILE A 156 -22.08 28.14 -15.97
CA ILE A 156 -20.94 28.23 -16.91
C ILE A 156 -21.30 27.53 -18.23
N ILE A 157 -21.87 26.33 -18.19
CA ILE A 157 -22.28 25.57 -19.37
C ILE A 157 -23.38 26.34 -20.12
N GLY A 158 -24.36 26.87 -19.39
CA GLY A 158 -25.43 27.69 -19.97
C GLY A 158 -24.90 28.94 -20.66
N TYR A 159 -23.94 29.62 -20.06
CA TYR A 159 -23.31 30.79 -20.64
C TYR A 159 -22.55 30.44 -21.94
N VAL A 160 -21.76 29.35 -21.92
CA VAL A 160 -21.03 28.88 -23.10
C VAL A 160 -22.01 28.50 -24.22
N SER A 161 -23.06 27.75 -23.89
CA SER A 161 -24.09 27.37 -24.88
C SER A 161 -24.76 28.60 -25.45
N TYR A 162 -25.13 29.55 -24.61
CA TYR A 162 -25.73 30.81 -25.05
C TYR A 162 -24.81 31.59 -26.01
N THR A 163 -23.53 31.72 -25.70
CA THR A 163 -22.58 32.44 -26.56
C THR A 163 -22.36 31.76 -27.90
N GLU A 164 -22.34 30.41 -27.96
CA GLU A 164 -22.20 29.68 -29.22
C GLU A 164 -23.48 29.77 -30.08
N VAL A 165 -24.63 29.70 -29.46
CA VAL A 165 -25.90 29.89 -30.16
C VAL A 165 -25.99 31.29 -30.74
N MET A 166 -25.66 32.33 -29.97
CA MET A 166 -25.68 33.73 -30.45
C MET A 166 -24.70 33.97 -31.61
N LYS A 167 -23.54 33.33 -31.61
CA LYS A 167 -22.60 33.37 -32.75
C LYS A 167 -23.16 32.65 -34.00
N ALA A 168 -23.97 31.63 -33.81
CA ALA A 168 -24.55 30.85 -34.89
C ALA A 168 -25.80 31.51 -35.53
N LEU A 169 -26.50 32.39 -34.78
CA LEU A 169 -27.74 33.04 -35.21
C LEU A 169 -27.68 33.70 -36.62
N PRO A 170 -26.63 34.49 -36.96
CA PRO A 170 -26.55 35.10 -38.27
C PRO A 170 -26.49 34.07 -39.42
N GLY A 171 -25.99 32.88 -39.14
CA GLY A 171 -25.92 31.77 -40.11
C GLY A 171 -27.24 31.00 -40.34
N ILE A 172 -28.26 31.25 -39.53
CA ILE A 172 -29.55 30.53 -39.62
C ILE A 172 -30.39 31.05 -40.79
N LEU A 173 -30.45 32.36 -40.99
CA LEU A 173 -31.23 32.95 -42.05
C LEU A 173 -30.88 32.42 -43.47
N PRO A 174 -29.59 32.31 -43.84
CA PRO A 174 -29.19 31.73 -45.13
C PRO A 174 -29.53 30.25 -45.32
N LEU A 175 -29.89 29.53 -44.24
CA LEU A 175 -30.25 28.12 -44.31
C LEU A 175 -31.66 27.87 -44.84
N MET A 176 -32.50 28.89 -44.90
CA MET A 176 -33.91 28.71 -45.35
C MET A 176 -33.99 28.23 -46.80
N ASP A 177 -33.02 28.59 -47.64
CA ASP A 177 -32.97 28.20 -49.06
C ASP A 177 -31.96 27.07 -49.34
N GLN A 178 -31.48 26.38 -48.30
CA GLN A 178 -30.45 25.34 -48.43
C GLN A 178 -31.07 23.93 -48.40
N GLU A 179 -30.32 22.99 -48.96
CA GLU A 179 -30.70 21.58 -48.88
C GLU A 179 -30.69 21.07 -47.43
N PRO A 180 -31.57 20.10 -47.07
CA PRO A 180 -31.65 19.56 -45.71
C PRO A 180 -30.33 19.06 -45.16
N ILE A 181 -29.41 18.55 -46.02
CA ILE A 181 -28.09 18.05 -45.60
C ILE A 181 -27.19 19.18 -45.15
N VAL A 182 -27.27 20.38 -45.74
CA VAL A 182 -26.51 21.57 -45.36
C VAL A 182 -27.00 22.09 -44.02
N ILE A 183 -28.32 22.09 -43.80
CA ILE A 183 -28.94 22.45 -42.53
C ILE A 183 -28.44 21.51 -41.42
N LEU A 184 -28.47 20.19 -41.68
CA LEU A 184 -28.01 19.17 -40.73
C LEU A 184 -26.52 19.35 -40.40
N ALA A 185 -25.68 19.61 -41.42
CA ALA A 185 -24.25 19.84 -41.23
C ALA A 185 -23.98 21.11 -40.37
N PHE A 186 -24.72 22.19 -40.59
CA PHE A 186 -24.64 23.40 -39.80
C PHE A 186 -25.02 23.15 -38.32
N MET A 187 -26.18 22.50 -38.09
CA MET A 187 -26.64 22.17 -36.75
C MET A 187 -25.65 21.26 -36.01
N SER A 188 -25.13 20.25 -36.69
CA SER A 188 -24.13 19.33 -36.14
C SER A 188 -22.84 20.05 -35.78
N ARG A 189 -22.39 21.02 -36.58
CA ARG A 189 -21.20 21.83 -36.29
C ARG A 189 -21.42 22.71 -35.06
N VAL A 190 -22.56 23.39 -34.97
CA VAL A 190 -22.88 24.23 -33.78
C VAL A 190 -22.98 23.38 -32.54
N ALA A 191 -23.68 22.26 -32.58
CA ALA A 191 -23.79 21.31 -31.48
C ALA A 191 -22.42 20.78 -31.05
N PHE A 192 -21.57 20.39 -32.01
CA PHE A 192 -20.22 19.90 -31.73
C PHE A 192 -19.39 20.93 -30.91
N TRP A 193 -19.41 22.21 -31.35
CA TRP A 193 -18.66 23.25 -30.64
C TRP A 193 -19.20 23.55 -29.24
N ILE A 194 -20.52 23.52 -29.06
CA ILE A 194 -21.16 23.66 -27.76
C ILE A 194 -20.70 22.53 -26.81
N PHE A 195 -20.83 21.27 -27.29
CA PHE A 195 -20.44 20.11 -26.49
C PHE A 195 -18.94 20.07 -26.21
N LEU A 196 -18.10 20.38 -27.22
CA LEU A 196 -16.64 20.37 -27.04
C LEU A 196 -16.18 21.38 -25.98
N LYS A 197 -16.66 22.64 -26.10
CA LYS A 197 -16.31 23.70 -25.15
C LYS A 197 -16.82 23.37 -23.75
N SER A 198 -18.05 22.89 -23.64
CA SER A 198 -18.62 22.46 -22.37
C SER A 198 -17.83 21.31 -21.74
N ALA A 199 -17.48 20.30 -22.54
CA ALA A 199 -16.72 19.14 -22.08
C ALA A 199 -15.29 19.52 -21.62
N LEU A 200 -14.63 20.44 -22.32
CA LEU A 200 -13.31 20.95 -21.91
C LEU A 200 -13.39 21.71 -20.57
N ILE A 201 -14.41 22.54 -20.38
CA ILE A 201 -14.63 23.24 -19.11
C ILE A 201 -14.90 22.23 -17.98
N ILE A 202 -15.79 21.26 -18.22
CA ILE A 202 -16.05 20.19 -17.25
C ILE A 202 -14.77 19.42 -16.93
N ALA A 203 -13.89 19.17 -17.90
CA ALA A 203 -12.63 18.48 -17.69
C ALA A 203 -11.67 19.27 -16.78
N VAL A 204 -11.59 20.59 -16.97
CA VAL A 204 -10.82 21.48 -16.08
C VAL A 204 -11.41 21.47 -14.66
N LEU A 205 -12.72 21.61 -14.52
CA LEU A 205 -13.40 21.55 -13.24
C LEU A 205 -13.23 20.18 -12.55
N ALA A 206 -13.26 19.09 -13.31
CA ALA A 206 -13.02 17.74 -12.82
C ALA A 206 -11.59 17.55 -12.30
N ALA A 207 -10.60 18.11 -12.99
CA ALA A 207 -9.20 18.08 -12.52
C ALA A 207 -9.04 18.85 -11.21
N MET A 208 -9.65 20.04 -11.09
CA MET A 208 -9.65 20.82 -9.85
C MET A 208 -10.38 20.09 -8.71
N ASP A 209 -11.54 19.47 -9.00
CA ASP A 209 -12.28 18.70 -8.00
C ASP A 209 -11.46 17.49 -7.52
N TYR A 210 -10.79 16.77 -8.44
CA TYR A 210 -9.92 15.66 -8.05
C TYR A 210 -8.74 16.11 -7.17
N ALA A 211 -8.08 17.20 -7.50
CA ALA A 211 -7.02 17.77 -6.68
C ALA A 211 -7.54 18.13 -5.27
N PHE A 212 -8.71 18.76 -5.18
CA PHE A 212 -9.36 19.09 -3.93
C PHE A 212 -9.76 17.85 -3.11
N GLN A 213 -10.34 16.83 -3.74
CA GLN A 213 -10.70 15.57 -3.09
C GLN A 213 -9.47 14.84 -2.55
N ARG A 214 -8.37 14.85 -3.32
CA ARG A 214 -7.09 14.27 -2.90
C ARG A 214 -6.50 15.02 -1.71
N TRP A 215 -6.51 16.34 -1.75
CA TRP A 215 -6.07 17.16 -0.63
C TRP A 215 -6.90 16.90 0.63
N GLN A 216 -8.23 16.91 0.50
CA GLN A 216 -9.15 16.65 1.61
C GLN A 216 -8.96 15.24 2.19
N PHE A 217 -8.71 14.25 1.35
CA PHE A 217 -8.40 12.89 1.78
C PHE A 217 -7.12 12.84 2.61
N MET A 218 -6.05 13.48 2.14
CA MET A 218 -4.78 13.53 2.87
C MET A 218 -4.93 14.29 4.20
N GLU A 219 -5.72 15.36 4.23
CA GLU A 219 -6.00 16.11 5.45
C GLU A 219 -6.73 15.25 6.50
N LYS A 220 -7.72 14.48 6.07
CA LYS A 220 -8.45 13.53 6.95
C LYS A 220 -7.56 12.39 7.46
N MET A 221 -6.50 12.05 6.74
CA MET A 221 -5.57 10.99 7.12
C MET A 221 -4.43 11.46 8.03
N LYS A 222 -4.28 12.77 8.25
CA LYS A 222 -3.27 13.32 9.16
C LYS A 222 -3.31 12.66 10.53
N MET A 223 -2.16 12.53 11.13
CA MET A 223 -1.92 11.82 12.39
C MET A 223 -1.40 12.77 13.48
N THR A 224 -1.58 12.42 14.72
CA THR A 224 -0.89 13.05 15.84
C THR A 224 0.53 12.47 15.96
N LYS A 225 1.45 13.21 16.61
CA LYS A 225 2.79 12.69 16.91
C LYS A 225 2.77 11.42 17.76
N GLN A 226 1.75 11.28 18.59
CA GLN A 226 1.59 10.09 19.42
C GLN A 226 1.14 8.87 18.58
N GLU A 227 0.19 9.06 17.67
CA GLU A 227 -0.25 7.98 16.75
C GLU A 227 0.92 7.42 15.94
N ILE A 228 1.83 8.29 15.44
CA ILE A 228 3.02 7.86 14.69
C ILE A 228 3.96 7.03 15.59
N LYS A 229 4.20 7.48 16.84
CA LYS A 229 5.03 6.72 17.77
C LYS A 229 4.45 5.34 18.10
N ASP A 230 3.14 5.29 18.30
CA ASP A 230 2.46 4.04 18.63
C ASP A 230 2.42 3.08 17.43
N GLU A 231 2.25 3.60 16.22
CA GLU A 231 2.35 2.81 14.98
C GLU A 231 3.79 2.29 14.77
N ALA A 232 4.81 3.10 15.02
CA ALA A 232 6.20 2.68 14.94
C ALA A 232 6.51 1.56 15.96
N LYS A 233 6.01 1.66 17.22
CA LYS A 233 6.14 0.60 18.23
C LYS A 233 5.44 -0.70 17.81
N GLN A 234 4.27 -0.60 17.15
CA GLN A 234 3.55 -1.78 16.64
C GLN A 234 4.28 -2.46 15.50
N THR A 235 4.96 -1.70 14.65
CA THR A 235 5.63 -2.22 13.45
C THR A 235 7.04 -2.71 13.75
N GLU A 236 7.81 -1.96 14.52
CA GLU A 236 9.23 -2.25 14.83
C GLU A 236 9.43 -2.95 16.17
N GLY A 237 8.39 -2.99 17.01
CA GLY A 237 8.45 -3.44 18.39
C GLY A 237 8.99 -2.35 19.33
N ASP A 238 8.61 -2.43 20.59
CA ASP A 238 9.08 -1.48 21.61
C ASP A 238 10.59 -1.68 21.86
N PRO A 239 11.43 -0.63 21.73
CA PRO A 239 12.86 -0.70 22.00
C PRO A 239 13.19 -1.19 23.41
N HIS A 240 12.35 -0.86 24.40
CA HIS A 240 12.52 -1.34 25.78
C HIS A 240 12.31 -2.85 25.90
N VAL A 241 11.32 -3.41 25.17
CA VAL A 241 11.09 -4.86 25.15
C VAL A 241 12.25 -5.58 24.48
N LYS A 242 12.73 -5.07 23.32
CA LYS A 242 13.92 -5.63 22.66
C LYS A 242 15.15 -5.58 23.55
N GLY A 243 15.37 -4.47 24.27
CA GLY A 243 16.46 -4.34 25.25
C GLY A 243 16.34 -5.35 26.38
N ARG A 244 15.14 -5.54 26.93
CA ARG A 244 14.87 -6.51 27.99
C ARG A 244 15.09 -7.96 27.54
N ILE A 245 14.62 -8.31 26.33
CA ILE A 245 14.86 -9.64 25.74
C ILE A 245 16.36 -9.90 25.62
N ARG A 246 17.13 -8.94 25.08
CA ARG A 246 18.58 -9.06 24.93
C ARG A 246 19.30 -9.21 26.28
N SER A 247 18.87 -8.46 27.31
CA SER A 247 19.38 -8.56 28.66
C SER A 247 19.14 -9.94 29.27
N ILE A 248 17.91 -10.49 29.11
CA ILE A 248 17.56 -11.82 29.61
C ILE A 248 18.36 -12.90 28.87
N GLN A 249 18.51 -12.80 27.55
CA GLN A 249 19.33 -13.73 26.78
C GLN A 249 20.79 -13.74 27.23
N MET A 250 21.36 -12.56 27.50
CA MET A 250 22.74 -12.44 28.00
C MET A 250 22.87 -13.03 29.38
N GLN A 251 21.88 -12.82 30.24
CA GLN A 251 21.87 -13.39 31.62
C GLN A 251 21.76 -14.93 31.55
N MET A 252 20.90 -15.48 30.71
CA MET A 252 20.78 -16.94 30.50
C MET A 252 22.08 -17.54 29.97
N ALA A 253 22.69 -16.87 28.96
CA ALA A 253 24.00 -17.32 28.43
C ALA A 253 25.08 -17.35 29.49
N ARG A 254 25.15 -16.32 30.38
CA ARG A 254 26.06 -16.30 31.52
C ARG A 254 25.79 -17.41 32.54
N GLN A 255 24.53 -17.66 32.86
CA GLN A 255 24.16 -18.76 33.77
C GLN A 255 24.58 -20.12 33.20
N ARG A 256 24.31 -20.38 31.89
CA ARG A 256 24.78 -21.62 31.22
C ARG A 256 26.31 -21.73 31.25
N MET A 257 27.03 -20.64 30.98
CA MET A 257 28.47 -20.63 31.02
C MET A 257 28.97 -20.96 32.45
N MET A 258 28.35 -20.38 33.47
CA MET A 258 28.75 -20.63 34.88
C MET A 258 28.44 -22.08 35.29
N SER A 259 27.37 -22.69 34.82
CA SER A 259 27.02 -24.09 35.10
C SER A 259 27.99 -25.10 34.46
N GLU A 260 28.77 -24.68 33.47
CA GLU A 260 29.82 -25.53 32.86
C GLU A 260 31.15 -25.46 33.59
N VAL A 261 31.38 -24.42 34.44
CA VAL A 261 32.64 -24.27 35.21
C VAL A 261 32.96 -25.50 36.06
N PRO A 262 32.00 -26.12 36.79
CA PRO A 262 32.27 -27.33 37.58
C PRO A 262 32.79 -28.53 36.78
N LYS A 263 32.63 -28.55 35.49
CA LYS A 263 33.13 -29.63 34.61
C LYS A 263 34.54 -29.39 34.08
N ALA A 264 35.17 -28.29 34.48
CA ALA A 264 36.51 -27.95 34.04
C ALA A 264 37.58 -28.76 34.80
N ASP A 265 38.69 -29.06 34.12
CA ASP A 265 39.84 -29.74 34.70
C ASP A 265 40.82 -28.76 35.36
N VAL A 266 40.87 -27.54 34.84
CA VAL A 266 41.73 -26.46 35.34
C VAL A 266 41.12 -25.09 35.02
N VAL A 267 41.36 -24.10 35.86
CA VAL A 267 41.09 -22.68 35.57
C VAL A 267 42.39 -21.90 35.51
N ILE A 268 42.69 -21.33 34.35
CA ILE A 268 43.86 -20.48 34.16
C ILE A 268 43.47 -19.04 34.49
N THR A 269 44.29 -18.38 35.34
CA THR A 269 43.96 -17.07 35.85
C THR A 269 45.03 -16.02 35.60
N ASN A 270 44.59 -14.80 35.36
CA ASN A 270 45.37 -13.60 35.63
C ASN A 270 44.73 -12.95 36.87
N PRO A 271 45.37 -12.97 38.05
CA PRO A 271 44.77 -12.94 39.38
C PRO A 271 43.62 -11.96 39.61
N THR A 272 43.67 -10.78 39.03
CA THR A 272 42.62 -9.77 39.23
C THR A 272 41.81 -9.49 38.00
N ARG A 273 42.19 -10.01 36.83
CA ARG A 273 41.61 -9.56 35.54
C ARG A 273 40.88 -10.62 34.75
N LEU A 274 41.42 -11.85 34.70
CA LEU A 274 40.89 -12.88 33.80
C LEU A 274 40.82 -14.24 34.50
N ALA A 275 39.79 -15.05 34.09
CA ALA A 275 39.72 -16.47 34.43
C ALA A 275 39.16 -17.24 33.23
N ILE A 276 39.83 -18.34 32.86
CA ILE A 276 39.46 -19.21 31.73
C ILE A 276 39.41 -20.65 32.23
N ALA A 277 38.23 -21.27 32.18
CA ALA A 277 38.02 -22.66 32.53
C ALA A 277 38.21 -23.56 31.31
N LEU A 278 39.14 -24.50 31.45
CA LEU A 278 39.46 -25.46 30.36
C LEU A 278 39.06 -26.87 30.78
N ARG A 279 38.60 -27.62 29.78
CA ARG A 279 38.36 -29.06 29.89
C ARG A 279 39.17 -29.79 28.84
N TYR A 280 39.74 -30.92 29.22
CA TYR A 280 40.42 -31.81 28.31
C TYR A 280 40.19 -33.26 28.67
N ASP A 281 39.67 -34.04 27.74
CA ASP A 281 39.51 -35.47 27.84
C ASP A 281 40.34 -36.12 26.74
N ALA A 282 41.46 -36.77 27.12
CA ALA A 282 42.39 -37.39 26.22
C ALA A 282 41.81 -38.51 25.35
N LEU A 283 40.68 -39.12 25.74
CA LEU A 283 39.99 -40.17 25.00
C LEU A 283 38.95 -39.64 24.01
N ALA A 284 38.38 -38.47 24.30
CA ALA A 284 37.26 -37.93 23.56
C ALA A 284 37.53 -36.62 22.79
N MET A 285 38.65 -35.92 23.11
CA MET A 285 38.91 -34.60 22.56
C MET A 285 40.30 -34.52 21.92
N ALA A 286 40.37 -33.95 20.72
CA ALA A 286 41.61 -33.71 19.97
C ALA A 286 42.45 -32.58 20.63
N ALA A 287 41.80 -31.62 21.28
CA ALA A 287 42.45 -30.48 21.94
C ALA A 287 41.58 -29.99 23.12
N PRO A 288 42.19 -29.32 24.12
CA PRO A 288 41.44 -28.68 25.20
C PRO A 288 40.46 -27.65 24.75
N MET A 289 39.31 -27.59 25.42
CA MET A 289 38.18 -26.70 25.08
C MET A 289 37.92 -25.69 26.19
N VAL A 290 37.57 -24.46 25.83
CA VAL A 290 37.20 -23.39 26.75
C VAL A 290 35.74 -23.53 27.15
N LEU A 291 35.45 -23.93 28.40
CA LEU A 291 34.09 -24.04 28.92
C LEU A 291 33.54 -22.71 29.42
N ALA A 292 34.40 -21.90 30.07
CA ALA A 292 34.00 -20.58 30.54
C ALA A 292 35.18 -19.61 30.45
N LYS A 293 34.91 -18.36 30.15
CA LYS A 293 35.88 -17.28 30.17
C LYS A 293 35.24 -15.99 30.67
N GLY A 294 35.98 -15.23 31.45
CA GLY A 294 35.49 -13.99 32.02
C GLY A 294 36.57 -12.99 32.38
N ALA A 295 36.15 -11.72 32.47
CA ALA A 295 36.99 -10.63 32.95
C ALA A 295 36.30 -9.93 34.15
N GLY A 296 37.09 -9.38 35.05
CA GLY A 296 36.62 -8.64 36.23
C GLY A 296 35.68 -9.47 37.12
N VAL A 297 34.46 -9.00 37.33
CA VAL A 297 33.45 -9.67 38.19
C VAL A 297 33.10 -11.09 37.69
N ILE A 298 33.10 -11.29 36.37
CA ILE A 298 32.84 -12.62 35.78
C ILE A 298 34.02 -13.57 36.10
N ALA A 299 35.25 -13.09 36.00
CA ALA A 299 36.43 -13.87 36.31
C ALA A 299 36.47 -14.25 37.81
N GLN A 300 36.06 -13.33 38.69
CA GLN A 300 35.93 -13.59 40.11
C GLN A 300 34.90 -14.71 40.36
N LYS A 301 33.73 -14.65 39.72
CA LYS A 301 32.69 -15.67 39.92
C LYS A 301 33.12 -17.05 39.39
N ILE A 302 33.87 -17.10 38.26
CA ILE A 302 34.45 -18.35 37.76
C ILE A 302 35.44 -18.95 38.78
N ARG A 303 36.27 -18.14 39.44
CA ARG A 303 37.19 -18.60 40.46
C ARG A 303 36.46 -19.11 41.70
N GLU A 304 35.47 -18.38 42.21
CA GLU A 304 34.66 -18.82 43.36
C GLU A 304 34.05 -20.20 43.11
N ILE A 305 33.41 -20.41 41.91
CA ILE A 305 32.83 -21.69 41.54
C ILE A 305 33.91 -22.78 41.41
N ALA A 306 35.10 -22.45 40.87
CA ALA A 306 36.20 -23.38 40.77
C ALA A 306 36.73 -23.82 42.15
N GLU A 307 36.84 -22.90 43.09
CA GLU A 307 37.24 -23.18 44.47
C GLU A 307 36.22 -24.05 45.19
N GLU A 308 34.90 -23.73 45.05
CA GLU A 308 33.81 -24.54 45.63
C GLU A 308 33.83 -25.99 45.15
N HIS A 309 34.22 -26.22 43.90
CA HIS A 309 34.27 -27.54 43.29
C HIS A 309 35.68 -28.19 43.27
N SER A 310 36.60 -27.60 44.02
CA SER A 310 37.99 -28.09 44.14
C SER A 310 38.71 -28.21 42.79
N ILE A 311 38.41 -27.34 41.83
CA ILE A 311 39.08 -27.25 40.55
C ILE A 311 40.40 -26.47 40.73
N PRO A 312 41.52 -27.01 40.25
CA PRO A 312 42.83 -26.34 40.40
C PRO A 312 42.85 -24.98 39.67
N LEU A 313 43.32 -23.96 40.38
CA LEU A 313 43.59 -22.64 39.83
C LEU A 313 45.09 -22.53 39.54
N VAL A 314 45.43 -22.20 38.30
CA VAL A 314 46.82 -21.97 37.87
C VAL A 314 46.98 -20.53 37.45
N GLU A 315 47.91 -19.83 38.05
CA GLU A 315 48.24 -18.46 37.68
C GLU A 315 49.22 -18.46 36.50
N ASP A 316 48.76 -18.02 35.33
CA ASP A 316 49.59 -17.75 34.18
C ASP A 316 49.02 -16.55 33.40
N LYS A 317 49.63 -15.38 33.62
CA LYS A 317 49.16 -14.10 33.04
C LYS A 317 49.24 -14.06 31.54
N PRO A 318 50.38 -14.45 30.88
CA PRO A 318 50.47 -14.48 29.41
C PRO A 318 49.46 -15.43 28.77
N LEU A 319 49.37 -16.66 29.30
CA LEU A 319 48.47 -17.68 28.78
C LEU A 319 46.99 -17.30 28.96
N ALA A 320 46.60 -16.76 30.09
CA ALA A 320 45.24 -16.27 30.33
C ALA A 320 44.86 -15.16 29.35
N GLN A 321 45.76 -14.24 29.04
CA GLN A 321 45.52 -13.16 28.09
C GLN A 321 45.39 -13.69 26.65
N ALA A 322 46.27 -14.63 26.23
CA ALA A 322 46.23 -15.24 24.94
C ALA A 322 44.93 -16.01 24.72
N LEU A 323 44.55 -16.90 25.62
CA LEU A 323 43.31 -17.68 25.57
C LEU A 323 42.07 -16.80 25.54
N TYR A 324 42.00 -15.76 26.37
CA TYR A 324 40.86 -14.86 26.44
C TYR A 324 40.62 -14.14 25.12
N LYS A 325 41.68 -13.74 24.40
CA LYS A 325 41.63 -13.00 23.13
C LYS A 325 41.38 -13.89 21.90
N SER A 326 42.03 -15.08 21.85
CA SER A 326 42.09 -15.90 20.67
C SER A 326 41.05 -17.02 20.59
N VAL A 327 40.45 -17.44 21.72
CA VAL A 327 39.54 -18.59 21.77
C VAL A 327 38.14 -18.18 22.18
N GLY A 328 37.16 -18.59 21.42
CA GLY A 328 35.72 -18.41 21.75
C GLY A 328 35.25 -19.36 22.85
N LEU A 329 34.05 -19.08 23.39
CA LEU A 329 33.39 -19.97 24.35
C LEU A 329 32.94 -21.26 23.61
N GLY A 330 33.29 -22.44 24.15
CA GLY A 330 33.01 -23.72 23.54
C GLY A 330 33.93 -24.11 22.40
N GLU A 331 34.97 -23.32 22.13
CA GLU A 331 35.95 -23.62 21.10
C GLU A 331 37.19 -24.33 21.67
N THR A 332 37.86 -25.09 20.83
CA THR A 332 39.16 -25.67 21.15
C THR A 332 40.27 -24.65 21.02
N ILE A 333 41.30 -24.82 21.85
CA ILE A 333 42.45 -23.93 21.80
C ILE A 333 43.20 -24.06 20.47
N PRO A 334 43.86 -23.02 19.95
CA PRO A 334 44.65 -23.05 18.73
C PRO A 334 46.01 -23.75 18.95
N GLU A 335 46.59 -24.29 17.88
CA GLU A 335 47.82 -25.09 17.92
C GLU A 335 49.02 -24.40 18.59
N ASN A 336 49.16 -23.10 18.43
CA ASN A 336 50.22 -22.28 19.03
C ASN A 336 50.15 -22.22 20.56
N LEU A 337 49.06 -22.62 21.18
CA LEU A 337 48.90 -22.66 22.66
C LEU A 337 48.90 -24.09 23.21
N PHE A 338 48.98 -25.12 22.37
CA PHE A 338 48.93 -26.53 22.78
C PHE A 338 50.00 -26.88 23.79
N GLN A 339 51.25 -26.50 23.51
CA GLN A 339 52.39 -26.86 24.37
C GLN A 339 52.22 -26.25 25.76
N THR A 340 51.93 -24.97 25.85
CA THR A 340 51.79 -24.26 27.11
C THR A 340 50.60 -24.79 27.96
N VAL A 341 49.48 -25.08 27.30
CA VAL A 341 48.29 -25.65 27.97
C VAL A 341 48.55 -27.10 28.41
N ALA A 342 49.28 -27.90 27.59
CA ALA A 342 49.67 -29.26 27.96
C ALA A 342 50.57 -29.29 29.21
N GLU A 343 51.53 -28.37 29.34
CA GLU A 343 52.38 -28.22 30.52
C GLU A 343 51.54 -27.91 31.80
N VAL A 344 50.55 -26.99 31.66
CA VAL A 344 49.63 -26.67 32.77
C VAL A 344 48.77 -27.87 33.15
N LEU A 345 48.21 -28.60 32.17
CA LEU A 345 47.40 -29.80 32.45
C LEU A 345 48.24 -30.91 33.08
N ALA A 346 49.46 -31.17 32.60
CA ALA A 346 50.36 -32.14 33.16
C ALA A 346 50.69 -31.80 34.62
N TYR A 347 50.94 -30.52 34.93
CA TYR A 347 51.17 -30.06 36.30
C TYR A 347 49.94 -30.33 37.18
N VAL A 348 48.77 -30.05 36.72
CA VAL A 348 47.49 -30.27 37.44
C VAL A 348 47.25 -31.77 37.69
N TYR A 349 47.45 -32.65 36.69
CA TYR A 349 47.30 -34.08 36.82
C TYR A 349 48.29 -34.67 37.85
N ASN A 350 49.54 -34.17 37.88
CA ASN A 350 50.53 -34.57 38.87
C ASN A 350 50.12 -34.17 40.30
N ILE A 351 49.53 -32.99 40.50
CA ILE A 351 49.03 -32.56 41.80
C ILE A 351 47.84 -33.42 42.27
N LYS A 352 46.89 -33.73 41.36
CA LYS A 352 45.73 -34.58 41.65
C LYS A 352 46.18 -36.01 42.07
N ARG A 353 47.20 -36.56 41.36
CA ARG A 353 47.75 -37.91 41.65
C ARG A 353 48.52 -37.98 42.98
N LYS A 354 49.06 -36.88 43.48
CA LYS A 354 49.69 -36.83 44.81
C LYS A 354 48.72 -36.61 45.99
N ARG A 355 47.49 -36.21 45.65
CA ARG A 355 46.43 -35.98 46.70
C ARG A 355 45.41 -37.12 46.80
N ALA A 356 45.36 -38.03 45.83
CA ALA A 356 44.62 -39.29 45.85
C ALA A 356 45.50 -40.40 46.43
#